data_51fee2b835537be497bfe739ef6db494
#
_entry.id   51fee2b835537be497bfe739ef6db494
#
_cell.length_a   1.000
_cell.length_b   1.000
_cell.length_c   1.000
_cell.angle_alpha   90.00
_cell.angle_beta   90.00
_cell.angle_gamma   90.00
#
_symmetry.space_group_name_H-M   'P 1'
#
loop_
_entity.id
_entity.type
_entity.pdbx_description
1 polymer ?
#
loop_
_entity_poly.entity_id
_entity_poly.type
_entity_poly.pdbx_seq_one_letter_code
_entity_poly.pdbx_strand_id
1 'polypeptide(L)'
;MHLSTTLELMDDIVEEALRHVNPAVREHDLKVVACDEPALVNVDARLMVQLVVNLVNNAITYTPSDSHIVISIGVDDGCVACSVADDGPGIAPEDRERIFESFYTANHGLADSRRSVGLGLSLCRSIALAHGGSIGVAAADPHGSVFTIELPAADVSFDKE
;
A
#
# COMPACT_ATOMS: atom_id res chain seq x y z
N MET A 1 -7.30 2.61 -18.04
CA MET A 1 -6.39 3.53 -17.34
C MET A 1 -5.13 3.70 -18.16
N HIS A 2 -4.82 4.93 -18.45
CA HIS A 2 -3.66 5.23 -19.28
C HIS A 2 -2.45 5.54 -18.39
N LEU A 3 -1.38 4.78 -18.55
CA LEU A 3 -0.21 4.91 -17.69
C LEU A 3 0.92 5.62 -18.43
N SER A 4 1.59 6.51 -17.71
CA SER A 4 2.85 7.11 -18.16
C SER A 4 3.94 6.57 -17.25
N THR A 5 4.51 5.44 -17.62
CA THR A 5 5.45 4.76 -16.74
C THR A 5 6.87 5.26 -16.92
N THR A 6 7.58 5.30 -15.81
CA THR A 6 9.00 5.63 -15.77
C THR A 6 9.67 4.65 -14.80
N LEU A 7 10.98 4.53 -14.93
CA LEU A 7 11.76 3.69 -14.03
C LEU A 7 11.91 4.40 -12.69
N GLU A 8 11.45 3.76 -11.62
CA GLU A 8 11.42 4.37 -10.30
C GLU A 8 11.95 3.42 -9.26
N LEU A 9 12.50 3.96 -8.18
CA LEU A 9 12.79 3.19 -6.98
C LEU A 9 11.55 3.21 -6.10
N MET A 10 11.13 2.04 -5.64
CA MET A 10 9.97 1.98 -4.75
C MET A 10 10.20 2.80 -3.49
N ASP A 11 11.45 2.86 -3.01
CA ASP A 11 11.80 3.69 -1.86
C ASP A 11 11.43 5.15 -2.09
N ASP A 12 11.70 5.67 -3.29
CA ASP A 12 11.38 7.05 -3.62
C ASP A 12 9.87 7.28 -3.67
N ILE A 13 9.14 6.30 -4.18
CA ILE A 13 7.68 6.37 -4.21
C ILE A 13 7.14 6.46 -2.78
N VAL A 14 7.64 5.62 -1.89
CA VAL A 14 7.20 5.63 -0.49
C VAL A 14 7.55 6.95 0.17
N GLU A 15 8.76 7.44 -0.05
CA GLU A 15 9.18 8.70 0.55
C GLU A 15 8.28 9.85 0.10
N GLU A 16 7.99 9.91 -1.19
CA GLU A 16 7.10 10.95 -1.72
C GLU A 16 5.70 10.81 -1.14
N ALA A 17 5.20 9.57 -1.05
CA ALA A 17 3.86 9.34 -0.51
C ALA A 17 3.74 9.84 0.93
N LEU A 18 4.77 9.64 1.73
CA LEU A 18 4.72 10.03 3.14
C LEU A 18 4.64 11.55 3.32
N ARG A 19 4.98 12.32 2.30
CA ARG A 19 4.79 13.78 2.36
C ARG A 19 3.34 14.18 2.20
N HIS A 20 2.50 13.27 1.72
CA HIS A 20 1.11 13.60 1.38
C HIS A 20 0.08 12.86 2.23
N VAL A 21 0.53 12.06 3.21
CA VAL A 21 -0.42 11.33 4.04
C VAL A 21 -1.05 12.27 5.07
N ASN A 22 -2.13 11.79 5.66
CA ASN A 22 -2.86 12.53 6.68
C ASN A 22 -1.91 12.93 7.81
N PRO A 23 -1.90 14.22 8.23
CA PRO A 23 -1.03 14.65 9.32
C PRO A 23 -1.22 13.88 10.63
N ALA A 24 -2.34 13.19 10.80
CA ALA A 24 -2.55 12.36 11.99
C ALA A 24 -1.51 11.24 12.10
N VAL A 25 -0.73 11.00 11.04
CA VAL A 25 0.37 10.03 11.10
C VAL A 25 1.36 10.37 12.19
N ARG A 26 1.44 11.63 12.60
CA ARG A 26 2.35 12.05 13.66
C ARG A 26 2.00 11.45 15.01
N GLU A 27 0.77 10.97 15.17
CA GLU A 27 0.34 10.33 16.39
C GLU A 27 0.58 8.83 16.36
N HIS A 28 1.19 8.34 15.30
CA HIS A 28 1.50 6.93 15.11
C HIS A 28 3.01 6.74 15.06
N ASP A 29 3.44 5.55 15.45
CA ASP A 29 4.84 5.18 15.30
C ASP A 29 5.00 4.56 13.91
N LEU A 30 5.47 5.35 12.97
CA LEU A 30 5.62 4.91 11.58
C LEU A 30 7.09 4.59 11.30
N LYS A 31 7.33 3.44 10.74
CA LYS A 31 8.66 2.96 10.43
C LYS A 31 8.71 2.45 8.99
N VAL A 32 9.80 2.74 8.29
CA VAL A 32 10.01 2.24 6.94
C VAL A 32 11.20 1.29 6.97
N VAL A 33 10.99 0.09 6.47
CA VAL A 33 12.04 -0.94 6.41
C VAL A 33 12.31 -1.20 4.93
N ALA A 34 13.49 -0.79 4.48
CA ALA A 34 13.91 -1.00 3.11
C ALA A 34 14.72 -2.28 2.99
N CYS A 35 14.80 -2.81 1.78
CA CYS A 35 15.64 -3.98 1.54
C CYS A 35 17.01 -3.53 1.03
N ASP A 36 17.93 -4.47 0.98
CA ASP A 36 19.31 -4.18 0.56
C ASP A 36 19.41 -4.02 -0.95
N GLU A 37 18.53 -4.68 -1.69
CA GLU A 37 18.55 -4.60 -3.14
C GLU A 37 17.76 -3.40 -3.64
N PRO A 38 18.15 -2.78 -4.76
CA PRO A 38 17.35 -1.71 -5.33
C PRO A 38 16.00 -2.26 -5.79
N ALA A 39 14.92 -1.66 -5.32
CA ALA A 39 13.56 -2.07 -5.66
C ALA A 39 13.08 -1.24 -6.85
N LEU A 40 13.51 -1.62 -8.05
CA LEU A 40 13.22 -0.86 -9.26
C LEU A 40 11.95 -1.38 -9.92
N VAL A 41 11.08 -0.45 -10.30
CA VAL A 41 9.81 -0.77 -10.94
C VAL A 41 9.56 0.21 -12.07
N ASN A 42 8.80 -0.24 -13.07
CA ASN A 42 8.31 0.65 -14.13
C ASN A 42 6.88 1.00 -13.80
N VAL A 43 6.64 2.21 -13.34
CA VAL A 43 5.33 2.59 -12.84
C VAL A 43 5.00 4.02 -13.25
N ASP A 44 3.71 4.33 -13.23
CA ASP A 44 3.25 5.71 -13.27
C ASP A 44 3.43 6.25 -11.86
N ALA A 45 4.45 7.08 -11.69
CA ALA A 45 4.84 7.52 -10.34
C ALA A 45 3.70 8.19 -9.60
N ARG A 46 2.94 9.03 -10.31
CA ARG A 46 1.85 9.77 -9.67
C ARG A 46 0.78 8.81 -9.14
N LEU A 47 0.42 7.81 -9.92
CA LEU A 47 -0.59 6.84 -9.50
C LEU A 47 -0.08 5.94 -8.39
N MET A 48 1.20 5.55 -8.47
CA MET A 48 1.74 4.66 -7.45
C MET A 48 1.89 5.40 -6.11
N VAL A 49 2.27 6.67 -6.14
CA VAL A 49 2.29 7.49 -4.94
C VAL A 49 0.90 7.55 -4.32
N GLN A 50 -0.13 7.77 -5.16
CA GLN A 50 -1.50 7.83 -4.67
C GLN A 50 -1.91 6.51 -4.03
N LEU A 51 -1.51 5.39 -4.61
CA LEU A 51 -1.82 4.09 -4.05
C LEU A 51 -1.23 3.95 -2.64
N VAL A 52 0.04 4.29 -2.48
CA VAL A 52 0.69 4.19 -1.17
C VAL A 52 0.06 5.14 -0.17
N VAL A 53 -0.25 6.37 -0.59
CA VAL A 53 -0.94 7.33 0.28
C VAL A 53 -2.26 6.74 0.78
N ASN A 54 -3.02 6.13 -0.11
CA ASN A 54 -4.29 5.54 0.28
C ASN A 54 -4.12 4.41 1.30
N LEU A 55 -3.12 3.57 1.11
CA LEU A 55 -2.88 2.48 2.05
C LEU A 55 -2.46 3.00 3.42
N VAL A 56 -1.57 3.99 3.46
CA VAL A 56 -1.13 4.55 4.73
C VAL A 56 -2.26 5.29 5.43
N ASN A 57 -3.03 6.08 4.69
CA ASN A 57 -4.18 6.77 5.26
C ASN A 57 -5.21 5.79 5.80
N ASN A 58 -5.37 4.66 5.12
CA ASN A 58 -6.25 3.60 5.58
C ASN A 58 -5.78 3.07 6.93
N ALA A 59 -4.47 2.83 7.08
CA ALA A 59 -3.93 2.37 8.35
C ALA A 59 -4.13 3.40 9.45
N ILE A 60 -3.92 4.68 9.13
CA ILE A 60 -4.12 5.76 10.11
C ILE A 60 -5.57 5.81 10.56
N THR A 61 -6.50 5.66 9.62
CA THR A 61 -7.93 5.78 9.91
C THR A 61 -8.43 4.66 10.83
N TYR A 62 -7.90 3.45 10.65
CA TYR A 62 -8.43 2.29 11.35
C TYR A 62 -7.65 1.87 12.58
N THR A 63 -6.70 2.69 13.01
CA THR A 63 -5.92 2.41 14.22
C THR A 63 -5.98 3.60 15.16
N PRO A 64 -5.93 3.34 16.47
CA PRO A 64 -5.90 4.43 17.43
C PRO A 64 -4.55 5.14 17.44
N SER A 65 -4.49 6.30 18.08
CA SER A 65 -3.24 7.00 18.31
C SER A 65 -2.26 6.08 19.03
N ASP A 66 -1.00 6.27 18.78
CA ASP A 66 0.10 5.49 19.35
C ASP A 66 0.22 4.10 18.75
N SER A 67 -0.56 3.80 17.71
CA SER A 67 -0.42 2.53 16.99
C SER A 67 0.83 2.53 16.14
N HIS A 68 1.26 1.34 15.76
CA HIS A 68 2.46 1.16 14.95
C HIS A 68 2.08 0.89 13.50
N ILE A 69 2.73 1.60 12.59
CA ILE A 69 2.57 1.38 11.15
C ILE A 69 3.96 1.09 10.59
N VAL A 70 4.11 -0.03 9.91
CA VAL A 70 5.39 -0.43 9.32
C VAL A 70 5.21 -0.58 7.83
N ILE A 71 6.00 0.18 7.07
CA ILE A 71 6.04 0.06 5.62
C ILE A 71 7.31 -0.71 5.28
N SER A 72 7.16 -1.80 4.55
CA SER A 72 8.30 -2.65 4.18
C SER A 72 8.40 -2.74 2.68
N ILE A 73 9.63 -2.71 2.18
CA ILE A 73 9.91 -2.86 0.76
C ILE A 73 10.83 -4.05 0.60
N GLY A 74 10.49 -4.97 -0.29
CA GLY A 74 11.29 -6.14 -0.53
C GLY A 74 11.38 -6.48 -2.01
N VAL A 75 12.42 -7.18 -2.38
CA VAL A 75 12.62 -7.68 -3.74
C VAL A 75 12.82 -9.19 -3.64
N ASP A 76 12.04 -9.94 -4.39
CA ASP A 76 12.13 -11.38 -4.35
C ASP A 76 11.68 -11.96 -5.68
N ASP A 77 12.57 -12.71 -6.32
CA ASP A 77 12.24 -13.50 -7.51
C ASP A 77 11.53 -12.70 -8.60
N GLY A 78 12.12 -11.56 -8.95
CA GLY A 78 11.57 -10.75 -10.04
C GLY A 78 10.36 -9.94 -9.65
N CYS A 79 10.11 -9.78 -8.37
CA CYS A 79 8.94 -9.09 -7.86
C CYS A 79 9.36 -8.09 -6.80
N VAL A 80 8.75 -6.90 -6.84
CA VAL A 80 8.93 -5.90 -5.79
C VAL A 80 7.66 -5.87 -4.98
N ALA A 81 7.80 -6.05 -3.66
CA ALA A 81 6.66 -6.01 -2.76
C ALA A 81 6.78 -4.81 -1.85
N CYS A 82 5.67 -4.12 -1.64
CA CYS A 82 5.58 -3.02 -0.68
C CYS A 82 4.40 -3.31 0.22
N SER A 83 4.65 -3.40 1.53
CA SER A 83 3.61 -3.72 2.50
C SER A 83 3.40 -2.57 3.45
N VAL A 84 2.16 -2.40 3.87
CA VAL A 84 1.80 -1.46 4.94
C VAL A 84 1.11 -2.28 6.01
N ALA A 85 1.77 -2.43 7.16
CA ALA A 85 1.27 -3.21 8.27
C ALA A 85 0.85 -2.30 9.41
N ASP A 86 -0.28 -2.61 10.03
CA ASP A 86 -0.73 -1.89 11.21
C ASP A 86 -1.04 -2.89 12.32
N ASP A 87 -1.15 -2.39 13.55
CA ASP A 87 -1.47 -3.21 14.70
C ASP A 87 -2.88 -2.91 15.21
N GLY A 88 -3.79 -2.63 14.29
CA GLY A 88 -5.18 -2.38 14.60
C GLY A 88 -5.98 -3.65 14.80
N PRO A 89 -7.30 -3.56 14.65
CA PRO A 89 -8.18 -4.71 14.92
C PRO A 89 -8.13 -5.80 13.86
N GLY A 90 -7.56 -5.52 12.70
CA GLY A 90 -7.52 -6.50 11.63
C GLY A 90 -8.80 -6.54 10.83
N ILE A 91 -8.83 -7.43 9.86
CA ILE A 91 -9.96 -7.60 8.96
C ILE A 91 -10.35 -9.07 8.99
N ALA A 92 -11.64 -9.33 9.17
CA ALA A 92 -12.13 -10.71 9.21
C ALA A 92 -11.83 -11.43 7.90
N PRO A 93 -11.48 -12.71 7.95
CA PRO A 93 -11.13 -13.44 6.73
C PRO A 93 -12.20 -13.34 5.64
N GLU A 94 -13.47 -13.34 6.03
CA GLU A 94 -14.56 -13.27 5.05
C GLU A 94 -14.66 -11.92 4.36
N ASP A 95 -14.03 -10.89 4.93
CA ASP A 95 -14.08 -9.55 4.35
C ASP A 95 -12.86 -9.23 3.48
N ARG A 96 -11.81 -10.06 3.53
CA ARG A 96 -10.54 -9.71 2.90
C ARG A 96 -10.59 -9.53 1.40
N GLU A 97 -11.44 -10.31 0.73
CA GLU A 97 -11.62 -10.12 -0.71
C GLU A 97 -12.52 -8.96 -1.01
N ARG A 98 -13.51 -8.74 -0.16
CA ARG A 98 -14.57 -7.79 -0.45
C ARG A 98 -14.19 -6.34 -0.17
N ILE A 99 -13.17 -6.12 0.69
CA ILE A 99 -12.80 -4.75 1.01
C ILE A 99 -12.24 -3.99 -0.20
N PHE A 100 -11.87 -4.71 -1.26
CA PHE A 100 -11.39 -4.07 -2.49
C PHE A 100 -12.53 -3.76 -3.45
N GLU A 101 -13.75 -4.13 -3.13
CA GLU A 101 -14.91 -3.79 -3.95
C GLU A 101 -15.31 -2.35 -3.70
N SER A 102 -15.78 -1.69 -4.76
CA SER A 102 -16.24 -0.32 -4.64
C SER A 102 -17.40 -0.24 -3.66
N PHE A 103 -17.36 0.76 -2.80
CA PHE A 103 -18.41 1.07 -1.82
C PHE A 103 -18.55 0.04 -0.70
N TYR A 104 -17.64 -0.95 -0.63
CA TYR A 104 -17.69 -1.90 0.46
C TYR A 104 -16.88 -1.37 1.64
N THR A 105 -17.42 -1.51 2.85
CA THR A 105 -16.68 -1.23 4.07
C THR A 105 -16.88 -2.41 5.02
N ALA A 106 -15.83 -2.80 5.71
CA ALA A 106 -15.89 -3.91 6.64
C ALA A 106 -16.70 -3.56 7.89
N ASN A 107 -16.82 -2.28 8.20
CA ASN A 107 -17.57 -1.81 9.36
C ASN A 107 -18.97 -1.38 8.94
N HIS A 108 -19.81 -2.36 8.72
CA HIS A 108 -21.19 -2.06 8.34
C HIS A 108 -21.83 -1.20 9.40
N GLY A 109 -22.59 -0.26 9.02
CA GLY A 109 -23.36 0.53 9.92
C GLY A 109 -22.63 1.69 10.55
N LEU A 110 -21.34 1.71 10.43
CA LEU A 110 -20.62 2.90 10.80
C LEU A 110 -20.43 3.70 9.55
N ALA A 111 -21.50 4.17 9.02
CA ALA A 111 -21.47 5.01 7.83
C ALA A 111 -20.76 6.29 8.21
N ASP A 112 -19.48 6.22 8.29
CA ASP A 112 -18.67 7.35 8.63
C ASP A 112 -18.45 8.15 7.37
N SER A 113 -18.97 9.34 7.34
CA SER A 113 -18.88 10.19 6.16
C SER A 113 -17.43 10.56 5.83
N ARG A 114 -16.52 10.38 6.77
CA ARG A 114 -15.12 10.64 6.49
C ARG A 114 -14.53 9.62 5.56
N ARG A 115 -15.19 8.49 5.41
CA ARG A 115 -14.69 7.47 4.51
C ARG A 115 -15.06 7.83 3.11
N SER A 116 -14.18 7.53 2.21
CA SER A 116 -14.48 7.68 0.81
C SER A 116 -15.33 6.53 0.34
N VAL A 117 -16.26 6.10 1.16
CA VAL A 117 -17.25 5.06 0.92
C VAL A 117 -16.66 3.83 0.21
N GLY A 118 -15.46 3.44 0.63
CA GLY A 118 -14.82 2.24 0.10
C GLY A 118 -14.18 2.40 -1.26
N LEU A 119 -14.01 3.63 -1.74
CA LEU A 119 -13.40 3.83 -3.04
C LEU A 119 -11.88 3.76 -3.01
N GLY A 120 -11.28 4.06 -1.86
CA GLY A 120 -9.82 4.10 -1.76
C GLY A 120 -9.17 2.78 -2.09
N LEU A 121 -9.66 1.69 -1.50
CA LEU A 121 -9.06 0.37 -1.73
C LEU A 121 -9.36 -0.17 -3.11
N SER A 122 -10.56 0.10 -3.65
CA SER A 122 -10.85 -0.33 -5.00
C SER A 122 -9.97 0.40 -6.01
N LEU A 123 -9.68 1.66 -5.77
CA LEU A 123 -8.76 2.40 -6.61
C LEU A 123 -7.35 1.84 -6.50
N CYS A 124 -6.90 1.49 -5.29
CA CYS A 124 -5.60 0.86 -5.11
C CYS A 124 -5.49 -0.41 -5.94
N ARG A 125 -6.53 -1.23 -5.91
CA ARG A 125 -6.53 -2.47 -6.69
C ARG A 125 -6.47 -2.19 -8.18
N SER A 126 -7.24 -1.21 -8.64
CA SER A 126 -7.21 -0.84 -10.06
C SER A 126 -5.82 -0.38 -10.50
N ILE A 127 -5.18 0.42 -9.67
CA ILE A 127 -3.82 0.89 -9.99
C ILE A 127 -2.85 -0.28 -10.03
N ALA A 128 -2.89 -1.16 -9.03
CA ALA A 128 -1.98 -2.30 -9.00
C ALA A 128 -2.18 -3.20 -10.22
N LEU A 129 -3.43 -3.50 -10.56
CA LEU A 129 -3.72 -4.35 -11.71
C LEU A 129 -3.29 -3.71 -13.01
N ALA A 130 -3.47 -2.39 -13.15
CA ALA A 130 -3.06 -1.69 -14.36
C ALA A 130 -1.56 -1.76 -14.57
N HIS A 131 -0.79 -1.94 -13.50
CA HIS A 131 0.67 -2.06 -13.56
C HIS A 131 1.13 -3.51 -13.69
N GLY A 132 0.21 -4.43 -13.88
CA GLY A 132 0.56 -5.85 -14.00
C GLY A 132 0.88 -6.51 -12.67
N GLY A 133 0.49 -5.87 -11.58
CA GLY A 133 0.73 -6.39 -10.25
C GLY A 133 -0.53 -6.82 -9.55
N SER A 134 -0.46 -6.87 -8.24
CA SER A 134 -1.59 -7.29 -7.43
C SER A 134 -1.55 -6.59 -6.08
N ILE A 135 -2.67 -6.65 -5.37
CA ILE A 135 -2.76 -6.15 -4.01
C ILE A 135 -3.56 -7.15 -3.20
N GLY A 136 -3.17 -7.35 -1.96
CA GLY A 136 -3.89 -8.24 -1.07
C GLY A 136 -3.78 -7.78 0.37
N VAL A 137 -4.49 -8.46 1.24
CA VAL A 137 -4.45 -8.17 2.68
C VAL A 137 -4.34 -9.47 3.44
N ALA A 138 -3.61 -9.44 4.55
CA ALA A 138 -3.43 -10.58 5.42
C ALA A 138 -3.43 -10.09 6.86
N ALA A 139 -3.51 -11.02 7.79
CA ALA A 139 -3.43 -10.69 9.21
C ALA A 139 -2.01 -10.36 9.59
N ALA A 140 -1.84 -9.36 10.43
CA ALA A 140 -0.55 -9.05 11.02
C ALA A 140 -0.41 -9.83 12.33
N ASP A 141 0.83 -10.06 12.74
CA ASP A 141 1.13 -10.78 13.97
C ASP A 141 1.64 -9.79 15.01
N PRO A 142 1.07 -9.71 16.20
CA PRO A 142 0.02 -10.59 16.77
C PRO A 142 -1.40 -10.18 16.38
N HIS A 143 -1.63 -8.99 15.88
CA HIS A 143 -2.94 -8.57 15.40
C HIS A 143 -2.75 -7.40 14.45
N GLY A 144 -3.78 -7.10 13.68
CA GLY A 144 -3.77 -6.03 12.72
C GLY A 144 -3.87 -6.54 11.31
N SER A 145 -3.49 -5.69 10.37
CA SER A 145 -3.60 -5.98 8.94
C SER A 145 -2.31 -5.66 8.22
N VAL A 146 -2.01 -6.43 7.18
CA VAL A 146 -0.89 -6.15 6.29
C VAL A 146 -1.44 -6.08 4.88
N PHE A 147 -1.35 -4.90 4.28
CA PHE A 147 -1.69 -4.73 2.87
C PHE A 147 -0.40 -4.80 2.08
N THR A 148 -0.38 -5.61 1.03
CA THR A 148 0.82 -5.81 0.23
C THR A 148 0.52 -5.58 -1.25
N ILE A 149 1.32 -4.71 -1.87
CA ILE A 149 1.33 -4.52 -3.31
C ILE A 149 2.49 -5.32 -3.87
N GLU A 150 2.23 -6.10 -4.92
CA GLU A 150 3.29 -6.80 -5.63
C GLU A 150 3.33 -6.31 -7.05
N LEU A 151 4.52 -5.91 -7.50
CA LEU A 151 4.74 -5.37 -8.82
C LEU A 151 5.86 -6.13 -9.49
N PRO A 152 5.82 -6.29 -10.83
CA PRO A 152 6.97 -6.85 -11.52
C PRO A 152 8.18 -5.95 -11.32
N ALA A 153 9.32 -6.54 -10.97
CA ALA A 153 10.55 -5.78 -10.89
C ALA A 153 10.93 -5.31 -12.28
N ALA A 154 11.50 -4.11 -12.38
CA ALA A 154 11.95 -3.63 -13.67
C ALA A 154 13.11 -4.50 -14.14
N ASP A 155 13.08 -4.86 -15.42
CA ASP A 155 14.14 -5.63 -16.03
C ASP A 155 15.21 -4.67 -16.47
N VAL A 156 16.16 -4.41 -15.59
CA VAL A 156 17.28 -3.53 -15.88
C VAL A 156 18.49 -4.40 -16.11
N SER A 157 18.84 -4.58 -17.37
CA SER A 157 20.06 -5.33 -17.65
C SER A 157 21.18 -4.32 -17.77
N PHE A 158 22.12 -4.44 -16.87
CA PHE A 158 23.33 -3.65 -16.95
C PHE A 158 24.24 -4.34 -17.92
N ASP A 159 24.57 -3.62 -18.94
CA ASP A 159 25.45 -4.16 -19.94
C ASP A 159 26.82 -4.35 -19.34
N LYS A 160 27.32 -5.53 -19.47
CA LYS A 160 28.55 -5.86 -18.82
C LYS A 160 29.74 -5.78 -19.70
N GLU A 161 29.69 -5.12 -20.75
CA GLU A 161 30.77 -5.09 -21.69
C GLU A 161 32.02 -4.61 -21.23
#